data_6cf1d39d1ab2e6ec09b202cd8a45746c
#
_entry.id   6cf1d39d1ab2e6ec09b202cd8a45746c
#
_cell.length_a   1.000
_cell.length_b   1.000
_cell.length_c   1.000
_cell.angle_alpha   90.00
_cell.angle_beta   90.00
_cell.angle_gamma   90.00
#
_symmetry.space_group_name_H-M   'P 1'
#
loop_
_entity.id
_entity.type
_entity.pdbx_description
1 polymer ?
#
loop_
_entity_poly.entity_id
_entity_poly.type
_entity_poly.pdbx_seq_one_letter_code
_entity_poly.pdbx_strand_id
1 'polypeptide(L)'
;MDNNIKQALINEYKRQNENIELIASENFVSNDILKIQGSILTNKYAEGYPGKRYYGGCKYIDDIEKLAIKYACLLFDCKYANVQPHSGSSANMAVYRALLKPHDKVMGMNLSHGGHLTHGHSINFSGIDYDFVSYEVNKETELIDYEELERKALKEHPKMIVAGASAYSRKID
;
A
#
# COMPACT_ATOMS: atom_id res chain seq x y z
N MET A 1 -2.65 24.17 21.48
CA MET A 1 -2.52 22.70 21.51
C MET A 1 -2.74 22.25 22.93
N ASP A 2 -3.57 21.25 23.14
CA ASP A 2 -3.81 20.63 24.45
C ASP A 2 -2.50 20.09 25.05
N ASN A 3 -2.33 20.25 26.37
CA ASN A 3 -1.10 19.85 27.05
C ASN A 3 -0.87 18.31 27.00
N ASN A 4 -1.93 17.51 27.01
CA ASN A 4 -1.83 16.06 26.92
C ASN A 4 -1.34 15.64 25.53
N ILE A 5 -1.83 16.30 24.47
CA ILE A 5 -1.37 16.06 23.10
C ILE A 5 0.11 16.44 22.97
N LYS A 6 0.50 17.60 23.52
CA LYS A 6 1.90 18.02 23.50
C LYS A 6 2.81 17.03 24.22
N GLN A 7 2.38 16.54 25.39
CA GLN A 7 3.15 15.56 26.14
C GLN A 7 3.24 14.22 25.42
N ALA A 8 2.15 13.77 24.78
CA ALA A 8 2.14 12.56 23.96
C ALA A 8 3.13 12.65 22.78
N LEU A 9 3.17 13.78 22.08
CA LEU A 9 4.13 14.03 21.00
C LEU A 9 5.58 14.00 21.48
N ILE A 10 5.87 14.58 22.64
CA ILE A 10 7.21 14.55 23.24
C ILE A 10 7.60 13.12 23.60
N ASN A 11 6.69 12.35 24.16
CA ASN A 11 6.94 10.96 24.55
C ASN A 11 7.15 10.08 23.32
N GLU A 12 6.36 10.28 22.26
CA GLU A 12 6.50 9.54 21.00
C GLU A 12 7.82 9.89 20.29
N TYR A 13 8.22 11.17 20.30
CA TYR A 13 9.53 11.57 19.78
C TYR A 13 10.68 10.83 20.50
N LYS A 14 10.61 10.73 21.83
CA LYS A 14 11.59 9.98 22.62
C LYS A 14 11.57 8.51 22.26
N ARG A 15 10.36 7.89 22.20
CA ARG A 15 10.22 6.48 21.84
C ARG A 15 10.89 6.18 20.50
N GLN A 16 10.62 6.99 19.48
CA GLN A 16 11.21 6.78 18.15
C GLN A 16 12.74 6.95 18.12
N ASN A 17 13.32 7.75 19.02
CA ASN A 17 14.78 7.92 19.10
C ASN A 17 15.47 6.88 20.00
N GLU A 18 14.76 6.30 20.95
CA GLU A 18 15.33 5.40 21.96
C GLU A 18 15.07 3.92 21.65
N ASN A 19 14.20 3.60 20.69
CA ASN A 19 13.85 2.22 20.33
C ASN A 19 14.23 1.91 18.87
N ILE A 20 14.58 0.67 18.63
CA ILE A 20 14.77 0.13 17.29
C ILE A 20 13.42 -0.40 16.81
N GLU A 21 12.88 0.21 15.75
CA GLU A 21 11.63 -0.22 15.14
C GLU A 21 11.88 -1.40 14.19
N LEU A 22 11.19 -2.51 14.42
CA LEU A 22 11.31 -3.74 13.62
C LEU A 22 10.05 -4.06 12.80
N ILE A 23 9.09 -3.14 12.73
CA ILE A 23 7.91 -3.29 11.90
C ILE A 23 8.28 -2.96 10.45
N ALA A 24 8.29 -3.97 9.57
CA ALA A 24 8.79 -3.85 8.20
C ALA A 24 8.04 -2.82 7.33
N SER A 25 6.80 -2.47 7.69
CA SER A 25 5.98 -1.48 6.98
C SER A 25 6.14 -0.05 7.49
N GLU A 26 6.91 0.19 8.54
CA GLU A 26 7.17 1.53 9.06
C GLU A 26 8.38 2.17 8.39
N ASN A 27 8.35 3.51 8.26
CA ASN A 27 9.44 4.31 7.71
C ASN A 27 9.50 5.68 8.37
N PHE A 28 10.71 6.12 8.70
CA PHE A 28 10.95 7.47 9.19
C PHE A 28 11.01 8.45 8.02
N VAL A 29 10.05 9.35 7.96
CA VAL A 29 9.98 10.36 6.90
C VAL A 29 10.89 11.55 7.19
N SER A 30 11.28 12.28 6.14
CA SER A 30 12.05 13.52 6.29
C SER A 30 11.24 14.65 6.94
N ASN A 31 11.94 15.63 7.52
CA ASN A 31 11.31 16.81 8.08
C ASN A 31 10.47 17.59 7.06
N ASP A 32 10.82 17.55 5.79
CA ASP A 32 10.05 18.24 4.75
C ASP A 32 8.72 17.56 4.49
N ILE A 33 8.65 16.23 4.55
CA ILE A 33 7.39 15.50 4.47
C ILE A 33 6.51 15.84 5.69
N LEU A 34 7.07 15.87 6.90
CA LEU A 34 6.32 16.28 8.10
C LEU A 34 5.74 17.68 7.97
N LYS A 35 6.52 18.64 7.44
CA LYS A 35 6.06 20.02 7.23
C LYS A 35 4.94 20.10 6.18
N ILE A 36 5.05 19.37 5.07
CA ILE A 36 4.03 19.37 4.01
C ILE A 36 2.75 18.70 4.52
N GLN A 37 2.86 17.58 5.21
CA GLN A 37 1.73 16.85 5.77
C GLN A 37 0.89 17.71 6.73
N GLY A 38 1.53 18.57 7.53
CA GLY A 38 0.89 19.50 8.46
C GLY A 38 0.65 20.91 7.89
N SER A 39 0.72 21.11 6.59
CA SER A 39 0.60 22.43 5.95
C SER A 39 -0.84 22.85 5.67
N ILE A 40 -0.99 24.07 5.13
CA ILE A 40 -2.29 24.64 4.71
C ILE A 40 -2.99 23.81 3.61
N LEU A 41 -2.27 22.89 2.95
CA LEU A 41 -2.86 21.97 1.95
C LEU A 41 -3.96 21.11 2.57
N THR A 42 -3.87 20.81 3.86
CA THR A 42 -4.88 20.08 4.63
C THR A 42 -6.26 20.74 4.62
N ASN A 43 -6.32 22.07 4.43
CA ASN A 43 -7.57 22.84 4.42
C ASN A 43 -8.37 22.68 3.13
N LYS A 44 -7.76 22.17 2.05
CA LYS A 44 -8.40 22.20 0.74
C LYS A 44 -9.11 20.89 0.40
N TYR A 45 -10.41 20.97 0.20
CA TYR A 45 -11.22 19.90 -0.36
C TYR A 45 -11.04 19.84 -1.88
N ALA A 46 -10.45 18.78 -2.40
CA ALA A 46 -10.01 18.68 -3.80
C ALA A 46 -10.47 17.40 -4.50
N GLU A 47 -11.76 17.07 -4.35
CA GLU A 47 -12.36 15.92 -5.01
C GLU A 47 -12.22 15.99 -6.53
N GLY A 48 -11.92 14.86 -7.17
CA GLY A 48 -11.62 14.74 -8.60
C GLY A 48 -10.13 14.66 -8.88
N TYR A 49 -9.73 14.91 -10.12
CA TYR A 49 -8.34 14.82 -10.58
C TYR A 49 -7.84 16.17 -11.07
N PRO A 50 -6.52 16.37 -11.21
CA PRO A 50 -5.95 17.60 -11.74
C PRO A 50 -6.61 18.05 -13.05
N GLY A 51 -7.12 19.29 -13.08
CA GLY A 51 -7.87 19.83 -14.21
C GLY A 51 -9.31 19.34 -14.35
N LYS A 52 -9.78 18.42 -13.51
CA LYS A 52 -11.13 17.87 -13.50
C LYS A 52 -11.66 17.79 -12.06
N ARG A 53 -11.66 18.90 -11.35
CA ARG A 53 -12.13 19.00 -9.96
C ARG A 53 -13.62 19.35 -9.92
N TYR A 54 -14.29 18.84 -8.88
CA TYR A 54 -15.70 19.19 -8.64
C TYR A 54 -15.86 20.57 -7.99
N TYR A 55 -14.79 21.10 -7.36
CA TYR A 55 -14.81 22.39 -6.65
C TYR A 55 -13.72 23.33 -7.17
N GLY A 56 -13.96 24.65 -7.03
CA GLY A 56 -13.01 25.69 -7.37
C GLY A 56 -11.83 25.79 -6.39
N GLY A 57 -10.83 26.58 -6.75
CA GLY A 57 -9.68 26.87 -5.88
C GLY A 57 -8.61 25.79 -5.82
N CYS A 58 -8.59 24.83 -6.73
CA CYS A 58 -7.67 23.69 -6.71
C CYS A 58 -6.39 23.88 -7.53
N LYS A 59 -6.13 25.07 -8.08
CA LYS A 59 -4.97 25.32 -8.98
C LYS A 59 -3.65 24.80 -8.39
N TYR A 60 -3.33 25.19 -7.16
CA TYR A 60 -2.05 24.80 -6.55
C TYR A 60 -2.04 23.35 -6.03
N ILE A 61 -3.20 22.82 -5.68
CA ILE A 61 -3.35 21.39 -5.37
C ILE A 61 -3.08 20.56 -6.64
N ASP A 62 -3.59 21.00 -7.78
CA ASP A 62 -3.33 20.36 -9.07
C ASP A 62 -1.84 20.36 -9.43
N ASP A 63 -1.14 21.47 -9.16
CA ASP A 63 0.30 21.56 -9.41
C ASP A 63 1.07 20.56 -8.56
N ILE A 64 0.72 20.43 -7.26
CA ILE A 64 1.35 19.48 -6.34
C ILE A 64 1.04 18.04 -6.75
N GLU A 65 -0.21 17.70 -7.06
CA GLU A 65 -0.59 16.35 -7.47
C GLU A 65 0.08 15.95 -8.79
N LYS A 66 0.17 16.86 -9.77
CA LYS A 66 0.91 16.63 -11.03
C LYS A 66 2.39 16.38 -10.78
N LEU A 67 3.03 17.12 -9.85
CA LEU A 67 4.42 16.86 -9.46
C LEU A 67 4.58 15.50 -8.80
N ALA A 68 3.67 15.12 -7.90
CA ALA A 68 3.69 13.81 -7.26
C ALA A 68 3.56 12.68 -8.27
N ILE A 69 2.63 12.79 -9.23
CA ILE A 69 2.47 11.84 -10.34
C ILE A 69 3.75 11.75 -11.17
N LYS A 70 4.32 12.90 -11.54
CA LYS A 70 5.57 12.95 -12.31
C LYS A 70 6.71 12.23 -11.59
N TYR A 71 6.92 12.51 -10.31
CA TYR A 71 7.99 11.88 -9.54
C TYR A 71 7.74 10.40 -9.29
N ALA A 72 6.51 9.98 -9.05
CA ALA A 72 6.18 8.56 -8.98
C ALA A 72 6.48 7.84 -10.30
N CYS A 73 6.09 8.42 -11.44
CA CYS A 73 6.41 7.85 -12.75
C CYS A 73 7.94 7.74 -13.00
N LEU A 74 8.71 8.75 -12.60
CA LEU A 74 10.16 8.71 -12.73
C LEU A 74 10.81 7.67 -11.80
N LEU A 75 10.33 7.59 -10.56
CA LEU A 75 10.89 6.67 -9.56
C LEU A 75 10.67 5.20 -9.93
N PHE A 76 9.49 4.89 -10.45
CA PHE A 76 9.09 3.51 -10.78
C PHE A 76 9.24 3.17 -12.26
N ASP A 77 9.82 4.07 -13.06
CA ASP A 77 9.95 3.94 -14.52
C ASP A 77 8.63 3.48 -15.18
N CYS A 78 7.53 4.14 -14.78
CA CYS A 78 6.21 3.80 -15.26
C CYS A 78 5.55 4.95 -16.03
N LYS A 79 4.62 4.60 -16.91
CA LYS A 79 3.93 5.54 -17.77
C LYS A 79 2.80 6.31 -17.05
N TYR A 80 2.19 5.69 -16.05
CA TYR A 80 1.05 6.22 -15.31
C TYR A 80 1.20 5.95 -13.82
N ALA A 81 0.74 6.90 -13.00
CA ALA A 81 0.65 6.73 -11.56
C ALA A 81 -0.62 7.40 -11.03
N ASN A 82 -1.23 6.81 -10.01
CA ASN A 82 -2.27 7.44 -9.21
C ASN A 82 -1.72 7.61 -7.78
N VAL A 83 -1.65 8.85 -7.32
CA VAL A 83 -1.07 9.21 -6.02
C VAL A 83 -2.13 9.58 -4.97
N GLN A 84 -3.41 9.37 -5.26
CA GLN A 84 -4.50 9.73 -4.35
C GLN A 84 -4.78 8.71 -3.22
N PRO A 85 -4.50 7.40 -3.35
CA PRO A 85 -4.74 6.48 -2.24
C PRO A 85 -4.04 6.93 -0.96
N HIS A 86 -4.76 6.95 0.16
CA HIS A 86 -4.20 7.38 1.46
C HIS A 86 -3.33 6.31 2.13
N SER A 87 -3.38 5.07 1.65
CA SER A 87 -2.62 3.93 2.20
C SER A 87 -2.41 2.84 1.15
N GLY A 88 -1.47 1.93 1.42
CA GLY A 88 -1.29 0.73 0.60
C GLY A 88 -2.56 -0.13 0.49
N SER A 89 -3.32 -0.25 1.58
CA SER A 89 -4.60 -0.99 1.56
C SER A 89 -5.63 -0.37 0.61
N SER A 90 -5.76 0.96 0.60
CA SER A 90 -6.68 1.64 -0.33
C SER A 90 -6.18 1.59 -1.77
N ALA A 91 -4.86 1.62 -1.99
CA ALA A 91 -4.27 1.42 -3.32
C ALA A 91 -4.56 0.01 -3.86
N ASN A 92 -4.35 -1.03 -3.05
CA ASN A 92 -4.67 -2.40 -3.42
C ASN A 92 -6.17 -2.57 -3.68
N MET A 93 -7.03 -2.00 -2.84
CA MET A 93 -8.49 -2.03 -3.05
C MET A 93 -8.86 -1.40 -4.39
N ALA A 94 -8.27 -0.26 -4.76
CA ALA A 94 -8.53 0.39 -6.03
C ALA A 94 -8.16 -0.52 -7.22
N VAL A 95 -7.02 -1.22 -7.15
CA VAL A 95 -6.61 -2.18 -8.19
C VAL A 95 -7.59 -3.36 -8.28
N TYR A 96 -7.96 -3.95 -7.14
CA TYR A 96 -8.91 -5.06 -7.14
C TYR A 96 -10.26 -4.66 -7.73
N ARG A 97 -10.80 -3.50 -7.32
CA ARG A 97 -12.08 -2.99 -7.84
C ARG A 97 -12.04 -2.62 -9.32
N ALA A 98 -10.88 -2.22 -9.84
CA ALA A 98 -10.71 -1.88 -11.25
C ALA A 98 -10.63 -3.12 -12.16
N LEU A 99 -10.05 -4.22 -11.66
CA LEU A 99 -9.71 -5.39 -12.48
C LEU A 99 -10.60 -6.61 -12.22
N LEU A 100 -11.27 -6.68 -11.08
CA LEU A 100 -11.99 -7.85 -10.61
C LEU A 100 -13.46 -7.56 -10.32
N LYS A 101 -14.26 -8.61 -10.32
CA LYS A 101 -15.63 -8.64 -9.78
C LYS A 101 -15.60 -9.33 -8.40
N PRO A 102 -16.60 -9.06 -7.53
CA PRO A 102 -16.76 -9.83 -6.29
C PRO A 102 -16.70 -11.34 -6.56
N HIS A 103 -16.03 -12.08 -5.67
CA HIS A 103 -15.81 -13.53 -5.77
C HIS A 103 -14.93 -14.00 -6.94
N ASP A 104 -14.29 -13.09 -7.67
CA ASP A 104 -13.24 -13.52 -8.60
C ASP A 104 -12.08 -14.14 -7.82
N LYS A 105 -11.50 -15.19 -8.39
CA LYS A 105 -10.37 -15.90 -7.75
C LYS A 105 -9.09 -15.09 -7.90
N VAL A 106 -8.38 -14.93 -6.79
CA VAL A 106 -7.11 -14.20 -6.70
C VAL A 106 -6.08 -15.09 -5.99
N MET A 107 -4.83 -15.02 -6.40
CA MET A 107 -3.73 -15.69 -5.70
C MET A 107 -2.83 -14.66 -5.03
N GLY A 108 -2.42 -14.90 -3.79
CA GLY A 108 -1.55 -14.02 -3.02
C GLY A 108 -0.72 -14.77 -1.98
N MET A 109 0.36 -14.15 -1.51
CA MET A 109 1.21 -14.76 -0.49
C MET A 109 0.46 -14.87 0.85
N ASN A 110 0.56 -16.03 1.50
CA ASN A 110 -0.03 -16.26 2.82
C ASN A 110 0.56 -15.29 3.85
N LEU A 111 -0.29 -14.73 4.72
CA LEU A 111 0.11 -13.81 5.79
C LEU A 111 1.19 -14.42 6.70
N SER A 112 1.05 -15.68 7.08
CA SER A 112 2.00 -16.40 7.94
C SER A 112 3.36 -16.63 7.29
N HIS A 113 3.47 -16.44 5.97
CA HIS A 113 4.68 -16.61 5.18
C HIS A 113 5.26 -15.28 4.69
N GLY A 114 4.78 -14.17 5.24
CA GLY A 114 5.27 -12.82 4.94
C GLY A 114 4.35 -11.97 4.07
N GLY A 115 3.19 -12.49 3.66
CA GLY A 115 2.19 -11.72 2.90
C GLY A 115 1.61 -10.54 3.68
N HIS A 116 0.78 -9.74 3.03
CA HIS A 116 0.08 -8.62 3.64
C HIS A 116 -1.39 -9.00 3.92
N LEU A 117 -2.06 -8.28 4.85
CA LEU A 117 -3.49 -8.47 5.11
C LEU A 117 -4.34 -8.38 3.84
N THR A 118 -4.00 -7.47 2.92
CA THR A 118 -4.71 -7.29 1.64
C THR A 118 -4.44 -8.40 0.61
N HIS A 119 -3.70 -9.44 0.99
CA HIS A 119 -3.51 -10.64 0.18
C HIS A 119 -4.48 -11.77 0.57
N GLY A 120 -5.73 -11.42 0.85
CA GLY A 120 -6.80 -12.38 1.05
C GLY A 120 -7.03 -12.83 2.49
N HIS A 121 -6.51 -12.10 3.49
CA HIS A 121 -6.79 -12.45 4.87
C HIS A 121 -8.28 -12.30 5.18
N SER A 122 -8.87 -13.27 5.91
CA SER A 122 -10.32 -13.40 6.13
C SER A 122 -11.00 -12.21 6.81
N ILE A 123 -10.25 -11.41 7.58
CA ILE A 123 -10.79 -10.19 8.24
C ILE A 123 -10.59 -8.92 7.38
N ASN A 124 -9.93 -9.03 6.25
CA ASN A 124 -9.65 -7.91 5.34
C ASN A 124 -10.65 -7.91 4.18
N PHE A 125 -10.92 -6.73 3.61
CA PHE A 125 -11.81 -6.61 2.44
C PHE A 125 -11.44 -7.60 1.33
N SER A 126 -10.15 -7.87 1.13
CA SER A 126 -9.68 -8.76 0.07
C SER A 126 -10.13 -10.20 0.26
N GLY A 127 -10.11 -10.71 1.49
CA GLY A 127 -10.59 -12.05 1.81
C GLY A 127 -12.12 -12.15 1.97
N ILE A 128 -12.80 -11.00 2.16
CA ILE A 128 -14.26 -10.93 2.24
C ILE A 128 -14.88 -10.85 0.84
N ASP A 129 -14.29 -10.03 -0.05
CA ASP A 129 -14.87 -9.71 -1.34
C ASP A 129 -14.42 -10.65 -2.47
N TYR A 130 -13.30 -11.38 -2.31
CA TYR A 130 -12.69 -12.21 -3.34
C TYR A 130 -12.32 -13.60 -2.84
N ASP A 131 -12.29 -14.57 -3.75
CA ASP A 131 -11.91 -15.96 -3.44
C ASP A 131 -10.38 -16.09 -3.52
N PHE A 132 -9.72 -15.97 -2.39
CA PHE A 132 -8.25 -16.03 -2.34
C PHE A 132 -7.72 -17.45 -2.20
N VAL A 133 -6.71 -17.75 -3.03
CA VAL A 133 -5.85 -18.94 -2.94
C VAL A 133 -4.45 -18.48 -2.55
N SER A 134 -3.95 -18.91 -1.40
CA SER A 134 -2.62 -18.49 -0.95
C SER A 134 -1.51 -19.33 -1.58
N TYR A 135 -0.37 -18.70 -1.92
CA TYR A 135 0.89 -19.40 -2.11
C TYR A 135 1.79 -19.20 -0.88
N GLU A 136 2.72 -20.11 -0.71
CA GLU A 136 3.53 -20.23 0.49
C GLU A 136 5.01 -20.34 0.14
N VAL A 137 5.88 -20.22 1.15
CA VAL A 137 7.29 -20.58 1.03
C VAL A 137 7.48 -22.06 1.32
N ASN A 138 8.47 -22.65 0.71
CA ASN A 138 8.90 -24.01 1.01
C ASN A 138 9.46 -24.08 2.44
N LYS A 139 9.08 -25.10 3.20
CA LYS A 139 9.42 -25.24 4.64
C LYS A 139 10.92 -25.43 4.91
N GLU A 140 11.65 -26.03 3.96
CA GLU A 140 13.07 -26.35 4.13
C GLU A 140 13.95 -25.21 3.66
N THR A 141 13.59 -24.58 2.52
CA THR A 141 14.40 -23.52 1.91
C THR A 141 14.01 -22.10 2.34
N GLU A 142 12.79 -21.95 2.86
CA GLU A 142 12.17 -20.65 3.17
C GLU A 142 12.06 -19.72 1.94
N LEU A 143 12.10 -20.30 0.73
CA LEU A 143 11.95 -19.57 -0.53
C LEU A 143 10.59 -19.86 -1.16
N ILE A 144 10.13 -18.95 -2.01
CA ILE A 144 8.97 -19.20 -2.87
C ILE A 144 9.32 -20.33 -3.83
N ASP A 145 8.51 -21.38 -3.85
CA ASP A 145 8.62 -22.47 -4.81
C ASP A 145 7.81 -22.09 -6.07
N TYR A 146 8.52 -21.65 -7.10
CA TYR A 146 7.88 -21.16 -8.33
C TYR A 146 7.23 -22.27 -9.16
N GLU A 147 7.75 -23.50 -9.09
CA GLU A 147 7.13 -24.65 -9.78
C GLU A 147 5.79 -25.00 -9.13
N GLU A 148 5.75 -25.03 -7.80
CA GLU A 148 4.52 -25.26 -7.04
C GLU A 148 3.53 -24.10 -7.24
N LEU A 149 4.00 -22.84 -7.27
CA LEU A 149 3.18 -21.66 -7.53
C LEU A 149 2.54 -21.76 -8.93
N GLU A 150 3.32 -22.07 -9.96
CA GLU A 150 2.83 -22.24 -11.33
C GLU A 150 1.80 -23.38 -11.41
N ARG A 151 2.10 -24.54 -10.83
CA ARG A 151 1.18 -25.68 -10.79
C ARG A 151 -0.14 -25.31 -10.13
N LYS A 152 -0.08 -24.55 -9.02
CA LYS A 152 -1.25 -24.07 -8.30
C LYS A 152 -2.03 -23.04 -9.11
N ALA A 153 -1.35 -22.10 -9.75
CA ALA A 153 -1.97 -21.11 -10.62
C ALA A 153 -2.69 -21.76 -11.82
N LEU A 154 -2.07 -22.74 -12.45
CA LEU A 154 -2.66 -23.51 -13.54
C LEU A 154 -3.87 -24.35 -13.11
N LYS A 155 -3.88 -24.84 -11.87
CA LYS A 155 -5.01 -25.58 -11.30
C LYS A 155 -6.17 -24.66 -10.92
N GLU A 156 -5.87 -23.57 -10.26
CA GLU A 156 -6.87 -22.70 -9.63
C GLU A 156 -7.41 -21.62 -10.58
N HIS A 157 -6.69 -21.32 -11.66
CA HIS A 157 -7.04 -20.30 -12.66
C HIS A 157 -7.40 -18.92 -12.06
N PRO A 158 -6.53 -18.33 -11.22
CA PRO A 158 -6.81 -17.03 -10.66
C PRO A 158 -6.85 -15.97 -11.77
N LYS A 159 -7.72 -14.96 -11.62
CA LYS A 159 -7.76 -13.82 -12.54
C LYS A 159 -6.64 -12.82 -12.26
N MET A 160 -6.07 -12.85 -11.07
CA MET A 160 -4.97 -11.99 -10.65
C MET A 160 -4.07 -12.72 -9.66
N ILE A 161 -2.76 -12.49 -9.79
CA ILE A 161 -1.76 -12.92 -8.81
C ILE A 161 -1.18 -11.63 -8.19
N VAL A 162 -1.21 -11.55 -6.85
CA VAL A 162 -0.61 -10.45 -6.11
C VAL A 162 0.80 -10.85 -5.71
N ALA A 163 1.79 -10.15 -6.26
CA ALA A 163 3.19 -10.31 -5.93
C ALA A 163 3.64 -9.22 -4.97
N GLY A 164 4.43 -9.58 -3.98
CA GLY A 164 4.93 -8.69 -2.94
C GLY A 164 4.72 -9.27 -1.54
N ALA A 165 5.38 -8.67 -0.56
CA ALA A 165 5.32 -9.14 0.81
C ALA A 165 5.61 -7.99 1.79
N SER A 166 5.11 -8.12 3.02
CA SER A 166 5.47 -7.24 4.14
C SER A 166 6.69 -7.76 4.91
N ALA A 167 6.85 -9.08 4.99
CA ALA A 167 7.86 -9.72 5.84
C ALA A 167 8.54 -10.92 5.17
N TYR A 168 8.83 -10.81 3.88
CA TYR A 168 9.63 -11.77 3.13
C TYR A 168 10.92 -11.08 2.66
N SER A 169 12.07 -11.52 3.17
CA SER A 169 13.36 -10.83 3.00
C SER A 169 14.13 -11.25 1.75
N ARG A 170 13.59 -12.16 0.94
CA ARG A 170 14.24 -12.64 -0.27
C ARG A 170 13.73 -11.91 -1.52
N LYS A 171 14.53 -11.93 -2.57
CA LYS A 171 14.10 -11.40 -3.87
C LYS A 171 12.91 -12.21 -4.40
N ILE A 172 11.90 -11.51 -4.89
CA ILE A 172 10.80 -12.10 -5.67
C ILE A 172 11.17 -11.90 -7.14
N ASP A 173 11.14 -12.98 -7.90
CA ASP A 173 11.49 -13.00 -9.33
C ASP A 173 10.23 -12.84 -10.20
#